data_0b362908b442b9ee125caa0beb386c8e
#
_entry.id   0b362908b442b9ee125caa0beb386c8e
#
_cell.length_a   1.000
_cell.length_b   1.000
_cell.length_c   1.000
_cell.angle_alpha   90.00
_cell.angle_beta   90.00
_cell.angle_gamma   90.00
#
_symmetry.space_group_name_H-M   'P 1'
#
loop_
_entity.id
_entity.type
_entity.pdbx_description
1 polymer ?
#
loop_
_entity_poly.entity_id
_entity_poly.type
_entity_poly.pdbx_seq_one_letter_code
_entity_poly.pdbx_strand_id
1 'polypeptide(L)'
;MSISLILLPAALAAAAAVGGTGALGAIALNSGAKNTPGPGQTEAVPIAVQTRMKDPDLLAAALADLGATDASISDGVLTATIDGIEVVMSRTEDGVWGAHLSRVDGHEVTEAEATALMTRLDAAYARHVQRAVAERIRSRADRAGFELVSETRDDDDTVTMVLNVRDYA
;
A
#
# COMPACT_ATOMS: atom_id res chain seq x y z
N MET A 1 -11.28 -17.77 28.52
CA MET A 1 -10.55 -18.27 27.33
C MET A 1 -9.82 -17.09 26.73
N SER A 2 -8.55 -17.25 26.37
CA SER A 2 -7.74 -16.18 25.76
C SER A 2 -7.57 -16.45 24.27
N ILE A 3 -7.70 -15.40 23.46
CA ILE A 3 -7.48 -15.44 22.01
C ILE A 3 -6.30 -14.53 21.71
N SER A 4 -5.30 -15.04 20.99
CA SER A 4 -4.18 -14.24 20.50
C SER A 4 -4.40 -13.93 19.02
N LEU A 5 -4.36 -12.67 18.68
CA LEU A 5 -4.41 -12.16 17.30
C LEU A 5 -3.04 -11.65 16.91
N ILE A 6 -2.52 -12.12 15.80
CA ILE A 6 -1.23 -11.70 15.24
C ILE A 6 -1.51 -10.97 13.93
N LEU A 7 -1.19 -9.69 13.88
CA LEU A 7 -1.30 -8.86 12.69
C LEU A 7 0.09 -8.70 12.07
N LEU A 8 0.34 -9.44 11.00
CA LEU A 8 1.56 -9.26 10.22
C LEU A 8 1.36 -8.13 9.19
N PRO A 9 2.32 -7.22 9.03
CA PRO A 9 2.28 -6.27 7.93
C PRO A 9 2.38 -7.03 6.60
N ALA A 10 1.50 -6.68 5.66
CA ALA A 10 1.40 -7.38 4.37
C ALA A 10 2.69 -7.32 3.53
N ALA A 11 3.58 -6.38 3.81
CA ALA A 11 4.89 -6.26 3.16
C ALA A 11 5.84 -7.44 3.47
N LEU A 12 5.74 -8.04 4.65
CA LEU A 12 6.55 -9.20 5.03
C LEU A 12 6.15 -10.49 4.28
N ALA A 13 4.88 -10.61 3.88
CA ALA A 13 4.44 -11.72 3.06
C ALA A 13 5.06 -11.73 1.65
N ALA A 14 5.50 -10.56 1.16
CA ALA A 14 6.18 -10.44 -0.14
C ALA A 14 7.68 -10.81 -0.07
N ALA A 15 8.33 -10.62 1.08
CA ALA A 15 9.74 -10.96 1.27
C ALA A 15 10.00 -12.47 1.38
N ALA A 16 9.00 -13.26 1.80
CA ALA A 16 9.11 -14.71 1.92
C ALA A 16 9.00 -15.47 0.57
N ALA A 17 8.68 -14.78 -0.52
CA ALA A 17 8.44 -15.39 -1.83
C ALA A 17 9.64 -15.35 -2.80
N VAL A 18 10.83 -14.96 -2.36
CA VAL A 18 12.05 -14.92 -3.20
C VAL A 18 12.64 -16.31 -3.47
N GLY A 19 11.99 -17.38 -3.07
CA GLY A 19 12.44 -18.76 -3.26
C GLY A 19 11.51 -19.69 -4.05
N GLY A 20 10.43 -19.20 -4.66
CA GLY A 20 9.50 -20.05 -5.38
C GLY A 20 8.66 -19.30 -6.37
N THR A 21 8.58 -19.81 -7.60
CA THR A 21 7.67 -19.37 -8.66
C THR A 21 6.22 -19.47 -8.18
N GLY A 22 5.67 -18.41 -7.59
CA GLY A 22 4.27 -18.42 -7.22
C GLY A 22 3.89 -17.30 -6.26
N ALA A 23 3.13 -16.37 -6.74
CA ALA A 23 2.29 -15.44 -6.00
C ALA A 23 2.98 -14.42 -5.10
N LEU A 24 3.85 -13.61 -5.66
CA LEU A 24 3.83 -12.19 -5.31
C LEU A 24 2.45 -11.69 -5.68
N GLY A 25 1.69 -11.16 -4.73
CA GLY A 25 0.49 -10.38 -5.05
C GLY A 25 0.93 -9.28 -6.02
N ALA A 26 0.70 -9.52 -7.28
CA ALA A 26 1.40 -8.98 -8.41
C ALA A 26 1.43 -7.45 -8.40
N ILE A 27 2.61 -6.89 -8.14
CA ILE A 27 2.97 -5.64 -8.82
C ILE A 27 3.18 -6.04 -10.28
N ALA A 28 2.11 -6.07 -11.06
CA ALA A 28 2.23 -6.33 -12.48
C ALA A 28 2.64 -5.02 -13.16
N LEU A 29 3.90 -4.93 -13.55
CA LEU A 29 4.35 -3.87 -14.44
C LEU A 29 3.80 -4.18 -15.83
N ASN A 30 2.79 -3.45 -16.25
CA ASN A 30 2.23 -3.61 -17.58
C ASN A 30 2.88 -2.58 -18.54
N SER A 31 3.96 -2.98 -19.17
CA SER A 31 4.59 -2.23 -20.26
C SER A 31 3.86 -2.52 -21.57
N GLY A 32 2.65 -1.96 -21.75
CA GLY A 32 1.97 -2.27 -22.98
C GLY A 32 0.64 -1.58 -23.25
N ALA A 33 0.65 -0.30 -23.53
CA ALA A 33 -0.32 0.28 -24.43
C ALA A 33 0.41 0.58 -25.75
N LYS A 34 0.12 -0.17 -26.79
CA LYS A 34 0.53 0.17 -28.17
C LYS A 34 -0.23 1.42 -28.60
N ASN A 35 0.30 2.59 -28.25
CA ASN A 35 0.02 3.81 -28.99
C ASN A 35 1.20 4.02 -29.91
N THR A 36 0.99 3.91 -31.21
CA THR A 36 1.98 4.23 -32.24
C THR A 36 2.28 5.73 -32.14
N PRO A 37 3.48 6.17 -31.73
CA PRO A 37 3.82 7.59 -31.74
C PRO A 37 4.01 8.04 -33.17
N GLY A 38 3.43 9.20 -33.49
CA GLY A 38 3.79 9.95 -34.68
C GLY A 38 5.26 10.42 -34.57
N PRO A 39 5.95 10.65 -35.70
CA PRO A 39 7.37 10.99 -35.68
C PRO A 39 7.56 12.40 -35.11
N GLY A 40 8.14 12.52 -33.92
CA GLY A 40 8.63 13.80 -33.45
C GLY A 40 8.60 14.15 -31.95
N GLN A 41 8.06 13.32 -31.06
CA GLN A 41 8.14 13.57 -29.61
C GLN A 41 8.37 12.24 -28.90
N THR A 42 9.58 12.08 -28.34
CA THR A 42 9.89 11.01 -27.38
C THR A 42 9.27 11.45 -26.04
N GLU A 43 7.93 11.38 -25.91
CA GLU A 43 7.30 11.49 -24.61
C GLU A 43 7.66 10.21 -23.85
N ALA A 44 8.27 10.36 -22.66
CA ALA A 44 8.56 9.26 -21.79
C ALA A 44 7.25 8.49 -21.50
N VAL A 45 7.24 7.19 -21.81
CA VAL A 45 6.05 6.37 -21.61
C VAL A 45 5.89 6.10 -20.10
N PRO A 46 4.78 6.49 -19.48
CA PRO A 46 4.58 6.24 -18.06
C PRO A 46 4.50 4.74 -17.77
N ILE A 47 5.13 4.31 -16.67
CA ILE A 47 5.04 2.93 -16.22
C ILE A 47 3.72 2.75 -15.46
N ALA A 48 2.90 1.80 -15.91
CA ALA A 48 1.66 1.43 -15.24
C ALA A 48 1.89 0.29 -14.24
N VAL A 49 1.43 0.47 -13.00
CA VAL A 49 1.57 -0.50 -11.92
C VAL A 49 0.21 -0.80 -11.31
N GLN A 50 -0.15 -2.08 -11.23
CA GLN A 50 -1.34 -2.49 -10.48
C GLN A 50 -0.99 -2.67 -8.99
N THR A 51 -1.85 -2.13 -8.11
CA THR A 51 -1.68 -2.25 -6.67
C THR A 51 -2.82 -3.07 -6.05
N ARG A 52 -2.75 -3.31 -4.75
CA ARG A 52 -3.84 -3.89 -3.94
C ARG A 52 -4.43 -2.89 -2.94
N MET A 53 -4.04 -1.63 -3.04
CA MET A 53 -4.47 -0.56 -2.15
C MET A 53 -5.91 -0.18 -2.48
N LYS A 54 -6.76 0.01 -1.46
CA LYS A 54 -8.20 0.30 -1.63
C LYS A 54 -8.64 1.56 -0.92
N ASP A 55 -8.10 1.82 0.27
CA ASP A 55 -8.51 2.92 1.13
C ASP A 55 -7.74 4.20 0.76
N PRO A 56 -8.42 5.27 0.33
CA PRO A 56 -7.78 6.51 -0.09
C PRO A 56 -7.13 7.28 1.07
N ASP A 57 -7.70 7.21 2.27
CA ASP A 57 -7.16 7.94 3.42
C ASP A 57 -5.85 7.30 3.90
N LEU A 58 -5.81 5.97 3.94
CA LEU A 58 -4.59 5.22 4.28
C LEU A 58 -3.53 5.38 3.20
N LEU A 59 -3.94 5.49 1.93
CA LEU A 59 -3.02 5.75 0.82
C LEU A 59 -2.41 7.15 0.90
N ALA A 60 -3.23 8.17 1.17
CA ALA A 60 -2.75 9.53 1.36
C ALA A 60 -1.76 9.61 2.54
N ALA A 61 -2.07 8.94 3.65
CA ALA A 61 -1.17 8.86 4.80
C ALA A 61 0.16 8.16 4.46
N ALA A 62 0.11 7.07 3.70
CA ALA A 62 1.30 6.36 3.24
C ALA A 62 2.19 7.21 2.31
N LEU A 63 1.58 7.98 1.42
CA LEU A 63 2.30 8.93 0.56
C LEU A 63 2.97 10.04 1.39
N ALA A 64 2.28 10.57 2.40
CA ALA A 64 2.84 11.55 3.31
C ALA A 64 4.06 11.01 4.09
N ASP A 65 4.01 9.75 4.54
CA ASP A 65 5.15 9.07 5.20
C ASP A 65 6.38 8.98 4.28
N LEU A 66 6.17 8.92 2.97
CA LEU A 66 7.25 8.91 1.97
C LEU A 66 7.75 10.30 1.58
N GLY A 67 7.22 11.35 2.20
CA GLY A 67 7.59 12.73 1.89
C GLY A 67 7.01 13.24 0.57
N ALA A 68 5.85 12.72 0.17
CA ALA A 68 5.17 13.18 -1.03
C ALA A 68 4.85 14.68 -0.96
N THR A 69 5.12 15.38 -2.04
CA THR A 69 4.72 16.76 -2.27
C THR A 69 3.57 16.82 -3.27
N ASP A 70 2.84 17.95 -3.30
CA ASP A 70 1.75 18.20 -4.23
C ASP A 70 0.66 17.11 -4.23
N ALA A 71 0.50 16.43 -3.09
CA ALA A 71 -0.49 15.37 -2.95
C ALA A 71 -1.90 15.96 -3.00
N SER A 72 -2.71 15.50 -3.95
CA SER A 72 -4.10 15.89 -4.10
C SER A 72 -4.97 14.70 -4.52
N ILE A 73 -6.24 14.74 -4.10
CA ILE A 73 -7.26 13.79 -4.53
C ILE A 73 -8.40 14.59 -5.14
N SER A 74 -8.68 14.37 -6.42
CA SER A 74 -9.81 14.98 -7.13
C SER A 74 -10.42 13.97 -8.09
N ASP A 75 -11.75 13.91 -8.13
CA ASP A 75 -12.52 13.08 -9.07
C ASP A 75 -12.11 11.58 -9.08
N GLY A 76 -11.67 11.05 -7.93
CA GLY A 76 -11.21 9.66 -7.82
C GLY A 76 -9.81 9.41 -8.40
N VAL A 77 -9.08 10.48 -8.69
CA VAL A 77 -7.67 10.45 -9.09
C VAL A 77 -6.84 11.05 -7.94
N LEU A 78 -5.79 10.37 -7.56
CA LEU A 78 -4.80 10.85 -6.62
C LEU A 78 -3.52 11.17 -7.38
N THR A 79 -2.97 12.34 -7.16
CA THR A 79 -1.68 12.76 -7.71
C THR A 79 -0.73 13.10 -6.57
N ALA A 80 0.55 12.78 -6.71
CA ALA A 80 1.59 13.12 -5.74
C ALA A 80 2.96 13.08 -6.42
N THR A 81 3.93 13.79 -5.89
CA THR A 81 5.32 13.73 -6.35
C THR A 81 6.21 13.19 -5.23
N ILE A 82 7.02 12.17 -5.52
CA ILE A 82 7.97 11.55 -4.60
C ILE A 82 9.31 11.38 -5.31
N ASP A 83 10.38 11.93 -4.75
CA ASP A 83 11.75 11.82 -5.30
C ASP A 83 11.84 12.24 -6.80
N GLY A 84 11.03 13.23 -7.23
CA GLY A 84 10.97 13.70 -8.61
C GLY A 84 10.19 12.78 -9.56
N ILE A 85 9.52 11.77 -9.03
CA ILE A 85 8.58 10.91 -9.76
C ILE A 85 7.16 11.37 -9.43
N GLU A 86 6.41 11.72 -10.46
CA GLU A 86 4.98 11.97 -10.38
C GLU A 86 4.25 10.62 -10.35
N VAL A 87 3.40 10.46 -9.36
CA VAL A 87 2.57 9.26 -9.16
C VAL A 87 1.12 9.67 -9.38
N VAL A 88 0.51 9.20 -10.45
CA VAL A 88 -0.91 9.39 -10.74
C VAL A 88 -1.63 8.08 -10.48
N MET A 89 -2.53 8.06 -9.53
CA MET A 89 -3.27 6.87 -9.17
C MET A 89 -4.76 7.05 -9.44
N SER A 90 -5.37 6.06 -10.06
CA SER A 90 -6.81 6.03 -10.34
C SER A 90 -7.43 4.73 -9.86
N ARG A 91 -8.72 4.77 -9.51
CA ARG A 91 -9.45 3.56 -9.11
C ARG A 91 -9.83 2.71 -10.31
N THR A 92 -9.52 1.43 -10.23
CA THR A 92 -10.01 0.41 -11.17
C THR A 92 -11.46 0.02 -10.85
N GLU A 93 -12.10 -0.72 -11.75
CA GLU A 93 -13.46 -1.26 -11.56
C GLU A 93 -13.56 -2.15 -10.29
N ASP A 94 -12.49 -2.85 -9.92
CA ASP A 94 -12.39 -3.66 -8.71
C ASP A 94 -12.19 -2.84 -7.43
N GLY A 95 -12.16 -1.51 -7.55
CA GLY A 95 -11.98 -0.59 -6.43
C GLY A 95 -10.55 -0.54 -5.87
N VAL A 96 -9.58 -1.04 -6.62
CA VAL A 96 -8.15 -1.00 -6.32
C VAL A 96 -7.53 0.24 -6.97
N TRP A 97 -6.46 0.77 -6.42
CA TRP A 97 -5.72 1.86 -7.03
C TRP A 97 -4.68 1.32 -8.01
N GLY A 98 -4.75 1.72 -9.28
CA GLY A 98 -3.69 1.54 -10.26
C GLY A 98 -2.83 2.79 -10.33
N ALA A 99 -1.52 2.64 -10.44
CA ALA A 99 -0.57 3.75 -10.49
C ALA A 99 0.05 3.91 -11.88
N HIS A 100 0.23 5.16 -12.30
CA HIS A 100 1.05 5.56 -13.44
C HIS A 100 2.18 6.43 -12.91
N LEU A 101 3.40 6.09 -13.30
CA LEU A 101 4.61 6.74 -12.84
C LEU A 101 5.29 7.45 -14.01
N SER A 102 5.58 8.74 -13.85
CA SER A 102 6.33 9.57 -14.80
C SER A 102 7.33 10.44 -14.06
N ARG A 103 8.41 10.87 -14.71
CA ARG A 103 9.32 11.83 -14.09
C ARG A 103 8.93 13.26 -14.43
N VAL A 104 9.04 14.13 -13.45
CA VAL A 104 8.76 15.58 -13.60
C VAL A 104 9.73 16.23 -14.58
N ASP A 105 10.96 15.71 -14.70
CA ASP A 105 11.99 16.21 -15.60
C ASP A 105 11.88 15.71 -17.05
N GLY A 106 10.88 14.87 -17.36
CA GLY A 106 10.61 14.32 -18.69
C GLY A 106 11.51 13.13 -19.08
N HIS A 107 12.38 12.64 -18.18
CA HIS A 107 13.13 11.41 -18.40
C HIS A 107 12.24 10.19 -18.19
N GLU A 108 12.66 9.04 -18.68
CA GLU A 108 11.97 7.78 -18.42
C GLU A 108 12.16 7.33 -16.96
N VAL A 109 11.10 6.87 -16.32
CA VAL A 109 11.19 6.13 -15.05
C VAL A 109 11.66 4.73 -15.37
N THR A 110 12.74 4.29 -14.75
CA THR A 110 13.19 2.90 -14.93
C THR A 110 12.32 1.93 -14.16
N GLU A 111 12.25 0.69 -14.62
CA GLU A 111 11.51 -0.38 -13.94
C GLU A 111 12.01 -0.60 -12.49
N ALA A 112 13.32 -0.44 -12.27
CA ALA A 112 13.90 -0.55 -10.94
C ALA A 112 13.43 0.57 -10.00
N GLU A 113 13.39 1.82 -10.48
CA GLU A 113 12.89 2.97 -9.71
C GLU A 113 11.39 2.81 -9.39
N ALA A 114 10.60 2.41 -10.39
CA ALA A 114 9.18 2.14 -10.21
C ALA A 114 8.94 1.06 -9.15
N THR A 115 9.66 -0.05 -9.24
CA THR A 115 9.58 -1.16 -8.27
C THR A 115 9.99 -0.72 -6.88
N ALA A 116 11.09 0.01 -6.75
CA ALA A 116 11.58 0.50 -5.45
C ALA A 116 10.57 1.46 -4.81
N LEU A 117 10.01 2.41 -5.56
CA LEU A 117 9.02 3.35 -5.07
C LEU A 117 7.73 2.65 -4.63
N MET A 118 7.22 1.75 -5.47
CA MET A 118 5.98 1.02 -5.17
C MET A 118 6.14 0.06 -3.99
N THR A 119 7.31 -0.54 -3.81
CA THR A 119 7.61 -1.37 -2.64
C THR A 119 7.61 -0.55 -1.35
N ARG A 120 8.21 0.65 -1.38
CA ARG A 120 8.19 1.60 -0.24
C ARG A 120 6.76 2.04 0.07
N LEU A 121 5.96 2.34 -0.94
CA LEU A 121 4.57 2.77 -0.79
C LEU A 121 3.71 1.63 -0.23
N ASP A 122 3.87 0.40 -0.72
CA ASP A 122 3.14 -0.76 -0.21
C ASP A 122 3.48 -1.04 1.26
N ALA A 123 4.75 -0.95 1.64
CA ALA A 123 5.17 -1.11 3.03
C ALA A 123 4.58 -0.02 3.95
N ALA A 124 4.57 1.24 3.50
CA ALA A 124 3.97 2.35 4.24
C ALA A 124 2.45 2.15 4.39
N TYR A 125 1.76 1.81 3.31
CA TYR A 125 0.33 1.52 3.31
C TYR A 125 -0.02 0.36 4.24
N ALA A 126 0.76 -0.73 4.22
CA ALA A 126 0.56 -1.88 5.10
C ALA A 126 0.65 -1.52 6.58
N ARG A 127 1.58 -0.63 6.97
CA ARG A 127 1.66 -0.12 8.35
C ARG A 127 0.41 0.65 8.77
N HIS A 128 -0.14 1.48 7.87
CA HIS A 128 -1.38 2.21 8.13
C HIS A 128 -2.59 1.27 8.24
N VAL A 129 -2.70 0.29 7.36
CA VAL A 129 -3.76 -0.75 7.44
C VAL A 129 -3.68 -1.50 8.77
N GLN A 130 -2.50 -1.94 9.17
CA GLN A 130 -2.28 -2.65 10.43
C GLN A 130 -2.72 -1.78 11.63
N ARG A 131 -2.33 -0.49 11.65
CA ARG A 131 -2.73 0.45 12.71
C ARG A 131 -4.24 0.63 12.75
N ALA A 132 -4.89 0.82 11.59
CA ALA A 132 -6.34 0.97 11.50
C ALA A 132 -7.08 -0.29 11.96
N VAL A 133 -6.57 -1.48 11.64
CA VAL A 133 -7.15 -2.75 12.10
C VAL A 133 -7.00 -2.91 13.62
N ALA A 134 -5.80 -2.65 14.16
CA ALA A 134 -5.57 -2.71 15.60
C ALA A 134 -6.49 -1.75 16.36
N GLU A 135 -6.65 -0.51 15.88
CA GLU A 135 -7.57 0.47 16.46
C GLU A 135 -9.03 0.00 16.42
N ARG A 136 -9.44 -0.59 15.30
CA ARG A 136 -10.79 -1.16 15.18
C ARG A 136 -11.02 -2.34 16.13
N ILE A 137 -10.01 -3.17 16.37
CA ILE A 137 -10.08 -4.26 17.35
C ILE A 137 -10.25 -3.67 18.74
N ARG A 138 -9.39 -2.71 19.15
CA ARG A 138 -9.49 -2.05 20.46
C ARG A 138 -10.87 -1.43 20.70
N SER A 139 -11.36 -0.65 19.74
CA SER A 139 -12.63 0.06 19.85
C SER A 139 -13.86 -0.86 19.90
N ARG A 140 -13.74 -2.09 19.44
CA ARG A 140 -14.83 -3.08 19.39
C ARG A 140 -14.74 -4.17 20.43
N ALA A 141 -13.56 -4.42 20.98
CA ALA A 141 -13.31 -5.51 21.92
C ALA A 141 -14.32 -5.48 23.09
N ASP A 142 -14.47 -4.35 23.76
CA ASP A 142 -15.37 -4.19 24.89
C ASP A 142 -16.83 -4.51 24.55
N ARG A 143 -17.30 -4.03 23.39
CA ARG A 143 -18.68 -4.27 22.95
C ARG A 143 -18.92 -5.72 22.52
N ALA A 144 -17.86 -6.40 22.09
CA ALA A 144 -17.91 -7.80 21.70
C ALA A 144 -17.70 -8.77 22.88
N GLY A 145 -17.59 -8.26 24.11
CA GLY A 145 -17.39 -9.08 25.30
C GLY A 145 -15.94 -9.53 25.50
N PHE A 146 -14.99 -8.80 24.91
CA PHE A 146 -13.57 -9.06 25.09
C PHE A 146 -12.89 -7.96 25.89
N GLU A 147 -11.82 -8.31 26.57
CA GLU A 147 -10.91 -7.40 27.24
C GLU A 147 -9.50 -7.51 26.63
N LEU A 148 -8.94 -6.40 26.21
CA LEU A 148 -7.56 -6.36 25.73
C LEU A 148 -6.62 -6.49 26.93
N VAL A 149 -5.88 -7.58 27.03
CA VAL A 149 -4.96 -7.88 28.14
C VAL A 149 -3.56 -7.38 27.84
N SER A 150 -3.09 -7.58 26.62
CA SER A 150 -1.78 -7.10 26.20
C SER A 150 -1.74 -6.80 24.71
N GLU A 151 -0.86 -5.88 24.36
CA GLU A 151 -0.51 -5.55 22.98
C GLU A 151 1.01 -5.38 22.93
N THR A 152 1.66 -6.10 22.04
CA THR A 152 3.10 -5.99 21.78
C THR A 152 3.32 -5.73 20.29
N ARG A 153 4.39 -4.99 19.99
CA ARG A 153 4.87 -4.79 18.64
C ARG A 153 6.32 -5.25 18.58
N ASP A 154 6.61 -6.12 17.65
CA ASP A 154 7.94 -6.66 17.40
C ASP A 154 8.74 -5.75 16.43
N ASP A 155 10.05 -6.00 16.32
CA ASP A 155 10.96 -5.19 15.48
C ASP A 155 10.62 -5.27 13.98
N ASP A 156 9.88 -6.30 13.55
CA ASP A 156 9.37 -6.50 12.21
C ASP A 156 8.00 -5.84 11.97
N ASP A 157 7.57 -4.95 12.87
CA ASP A 157 6.25 -4.32 12.87
C ASP A 157 5.05 -5.28 13.08
N THR A 158 5.29 -6.54 13.47
CA THR A 158 4.21 -7.46 13.83
C THR A 158 3.54 -7.00 15.12
N VAL A 159 2.22 -6.86 15.11
CA VAL A 159 1.42 -6.54 16.30
C VAL A 159 0.72 -7.80 16.81
N THR A 160 1.01 -8.17 18.05
CA THR A 160 0.34 -9.26 18.76
C THR A 160 -0.59 -8.67 19.80
N MET A 161 -1.87 -9.04 19.74
CA MET A 161 -2.91 -8.63 20.70
C MET A 161 -3.45 -9.85 21.42
N VAL A 162 -3.52 -9.81 22.74
CA VAL A 162 -4.13 -10.85 23.58
C VAL A 162 -5.45 -10.33 24.13
N LEU A 163 -6.52 -11.03 23.82
CA LEU A 163 -7.88 -10.72 24.24
C LEU A 163 -8.44 -11.83 25.13
N ASN A 164 -9.00 -11.47 26.27
CA ASN A 164 -9.74 -12.38 27.13
C ASN A 164 -11.23 -12.23 26.89
N VAL A 165 -11.95 -13.35 26.92
CA VAL A 165 -13.42 -13.34 26.97
C VAL A 165 -13.84 -12.88 28.36
N ARG A 166 -14.71 -11.86 28.45
CA ARG A 166 -15.32 -11.48 29.73
C ARG A 166 -16.36 -12.51 30.10
N ASP A 167 -16.18 -13.16 31.22
CA ASP A 167 -17.21 -14.02 31.80
C ASP A 167 -18.30 -13.10 32.40
N TYR A 168 -19.45 -13.05 31.77
CA TYR A 168 -20.64 -12.43 32.37
C TYR A 168 -21.18 -13.44 33.39
N ALA A 169 -20.90 -13.20 34.69
CA ALA A 169 -21.54 -13.91 35.79
C ALA A 169 -22.94 -13.37 36.03
#